data_c411e02b42d298aae4ab171a78b09726
#
_entry.id   c411e02b42d298aae4ab171a78b09726
#
_cell.length_a   1.000
_cell.length_b   1.000
_cell.length_c   1.000
_cell.angle_alpha   90.00
_cell.angle_beta   90.00
_cell.angle_gamma   90.00
#
_symmetry.space_group_name_H-M   'P 1'
#
loop_
_entity.id
_entity.type
_entity.pdbx_description
1 polymer ?
#
loop_
_entity_poly.entity_id
_entity_poly.type
_entity_poly.pdbx_seq_one_letter_code
_entity_poly.pdbx_strand_id
1 'polypeptide(L)'
;ETIEKNENSESELVEKLYIAPGNAGTDSIGENLAINIADFNVVKENVLKLGIEMVVVGPEQPLVDGIVDFFKNDEELKNIKIIGPDKKGAQLEGSKAFAKAFMEKYNVPTASCFTVTAANLEEGLQYLTTQKAPYVLKADGLAAGKGVLIIDSLEEAQNELKDMLSGKFGSASAKV
;
A
#
# COMPACT_ATOMS: atom_id res chain seq x y z
N GLU A 1 10.20 -9.23 13.02
CA GLU A 1 11.44 -10.03 13.26
C GLU A 1 12.37 -9.17 14.09
N THR A 2 12.69 -9.65 15.27
CA THR A 2 13.58 -8.98 16.22
C THR A 2 15.01 -9.18 15.71
N ILE A 3 15.72 -8.10 15.42
CA ILE A 3 17.17 -8.18 15.20
C ILE A 3 17.79 -8.51 16.56
N GLU A 4 18.18 -9.77 16.77
CA GLU A 4 18.95 -10.15 17.96
C GLU A 4 20.27 -9.36 17.95
N LYS A 5 20.52 -8.60 19.01
CA LYS A 5 21.82 -7.98 19.25
C LYS A 5 22.83 -9.10 19.47
N ASN A 6 23.72 -9.26 18.52
CA ASN A 6 24.85 -10.15 18.66
C ASN A 6 25.93 -9.42 19.50
N GLU A 7 26.02 -9.73 20.77
CA GLU A 7 26.89 -9.04 21.73
C GLU A 7 28.41 -9.17 21.45
N ASN A 8 28.81 -9.77 20.31
CA ASN A 8 30.21 -10.07 19.98
C ASN A 8 30.68 -9.56 18.62
N SER A 9 30.00 -8.60 17.97
CA SER A 9 30.54 -7.96 16.77
C SER A 9 30.85 -6.48 17.01
N GLU A 10 32.10 -6.10 16.98
CA GLU A 10 32.64 -4.73 17.15
C GLU A 10 32.31 -3.76 16.01
N SER A 11 31.31 -4.03 15.17
CA SER A 11 30.82 -3.08 14.17
C SER A 11 29.32 -2.93 14.29
N GLU A 12 28.86 -1.89 14.97
CA GLU A 12 27.48 -1.44 14.84
C GLU A 12 27.28 -0.97 13.39
N LEU A 13 26.56 -1.79 12.59
CA LEU A 13 26.25 -1.47 11.20
C LEU A 13 25.29 -0.26 11.07
N VAL A 14 24.59 0.07 12.17
CA VAL A 14 23.66 1.19 12.27
C VAL A 14 24.03 2.01 13.50
N GLU A 15 24.54 3.22 13.26
CA GLU A 15 24.92 4.13 14.34
C GLU A 15 23.70 4.70 15.06
N LYS A 16 22.66 5.08 14.30
CA LYS A 16 21.41 5.64 14.84
C LYS A 16 20.21 5.27 13.99
N LEU A 17 19.10 4.88 14.65
CA LEU A 17 17.83 4.56 14.01
C LEU A 17 16.79 5.63 14.35
N TYR A 18 16.23 6.24 13.32
CA TYR A 18 15.08 7.13 13.41
C TYR A 18 13.84 6.44 12.83
N ILE A 19 12.68 6.63 13.43
CA ILE A 19 11.44 5.99 13.03
C ILE A 19 10.33 7.03 12.89
N ALA A 20 9.75 7.15 11.69
CA ALA A 20 8.70 8.13 11.40
C ALA A 20 7.40 7.43 10.97
N PRO A 21 6.27 7.78 11.56
CA PRO A 21 6.09 8.67 12.70
C PRO A 21 6.51 8.04 14.04
N GLY A 22 6.76 6.72 14.08
CA GLY A 22 7.02 5.96 15.29
C GLY A 22 5.76 5.63 16.10
N ASN A 23 5.93 4.86 17.15
CA ASN A 23 4.89 4.49 18.11
C ASN A 23 5.55 4.07 19.44
N ALA A 24 4.74 3.73 20.45
CA ALA A 24 5.26 3.33 21.77
C ALA A 24 6.18 2.08 21.75
N GLY A 25 5.99 1.16 20.79
CA GLY A 25 6.85 0.00 20.62
C GLY A 25 8.21 0.33 20.03
N THR A 26 8.25 1.32 19.12
CA THR A 26 9.50 1.72 18.45
C THR A 26 10.39 2.62 19.30
N ASP A 27 9.84 3.22 20.38
CA ASP A 27 10.57 4.05 21.34
C ASP A 27 11.75 3.32 22.05
N SER A 28 11.64 1.99 22.14
CA SER A 28 12.67 1.17 22.77
C SER A 28 13.84 0.79 21.85
N ILE A 29 13.71 0.99 20.55
CA ILE A 29 14.68 0.57 19.53
C ILE A 29 15.27 1.71 18.71
N GLY A 30 14.68 2.92 18.76
CA GLY A 30 15.14 4.07 18.00
C GLY A 30 14.49 5.36 18.45
N GLU A 31 14.85 6.46 17.81
CA GLU A 31 14.26 7.78 18.07
C GLU A 31 13.03 8.01 17.17
N ASN A 32 11.87 8.19 17.78
CA ASN A 32 10.65 8.48 17.04
C ASN A 32 10.61 9.94 16.54
N LEU A 33 10.32 10.12 15.27
CA LEU A 33 10.13 11.44 14.65
C LEU A 33 8.63 11.67 14.41
N ALA A 34 8.01 12.53 15.19
CA ALA A 34 6.59 12.88 15.06
C ALA A 34 6.36 13.81 13.85
N ILE A 35 6.56 13.29 12.63
CA ILE A 35 6.39 14.02 11.37
C ILE A 35 5.28 13.43 10.52
N ASN A 36 4.73 14.25 9.61
CA ASN A 36 3.77 13.79 8.62
C ASN A 36 4.51 13.14 7.44
N ILE A 37 4.52 11.82 7.38
CA ILE A 37 5.18 11.04 6.33
C ILE A 37 4.47 11.11 4.96
N ALA A 38 3.25 11.65 4.90
CA ALA A 38 2.55 11.90 3.64
C ALA A 38 3.04 13.19 2.95
N ASP A 39 3.71 14.07 3.68
CA ASP A 39 4.37 15.26 3.12
C ASP A 39 5.85 14.95 2.86
N PHE A 40 6.18 14.67 1.62
CA PHE A 40 7.55 14.29 1.24
C PHE A 40 8.56 15.42 1.42
N ASN A 41 8.14 16.68 1.42
CA ASN A 41 9.05 17.79 1.71
C ASN A 41 9.43 17.78 3.20
N VAL A 42 8.49 17.53 4.10
CA VAL A 42 8.77 17.34 5.54
C VAL A 42 9.71 16.16 5.76
N VAL A 43 9.52 15.06 5.03
CA VAL A 43 10.44 13.92 5.08
C VAL A 43 11.83 14.33 4.61
N LYS A 44 11.94 15.01 3.45
CA LYS A 44 13.21 15.52 2.90
C LYS A 44 13.96 16.40 3.91
N GLU A 45 13.26 17.40 4.48
CA GLU A 45 13.87 18.32 5.46
C GLU A 45 14.49 17.56 6.65
N ASN A 46 13.78 16.56 7.19
CA ASN A 46 14.28 15.78 8.31
C ASN A 46 15.42 14.85 7.91
N VAL A 47 15.34 14.22 6.74
CA VAL A 47 16.42 13.37 6.21
C VAL A 47 17.72 14.15 6.07
N LEU A 48 17.67 15.34 5.48
CA LEU A 48 18.84 16.20 5.31
C LEU A 48 19.35 16.76 6.65
N LYS A 49 18.46 17.26 7.49
CA LYS A 49 18.78 17.82 8.81
C LYS A 49 19.48 16.82 9.72
N LEU A 50 19.04 15.55 9.71
CA LEU A 50 19.56 14.50 10.57
C LEU A 50 20.71 13.71 9.94
N GLY A 51 21.09 14.02 8.70
CA GLY A 51 22.17 13.32 8.01
C GLY A 51 21.87 11.85 7.73
N ILE A 52 20.60 11.53 7.41
CA ILE A 52 20.18 10.14 7.15
C ILE A 52 20.84 9.63 5.87
N GLU A 53 21.50 8.49 5.92
CA GLU A 53 22.17 7.87 4.77
C GLU A 53 21.31 6.80 4.08
N MET A 54 20.33 6.23 4.82
CA MET A 54 19.44 5.19 4.30
C MET A 54 18.02 5.37 4.83
N VAL A 55 17.04 5.24 3.93
CA VAL A 55 15.61 5.24 4.26
C VAL A 55 15.02 3.90 3.86
N VAL A 56 14.30 3.26 4.79
CA VAL A 56 13.51 2.04 4.53
C VAL A 56 12.04 2.40 4.65
N VAL A 57 11.30 2.23 3.55
CA VAL A 57 9.87 2.56 3.52
C VAL A 57 9.06 1.32 3.81
N GLY A 58 8.53 1.21 5.04
CA GLY A 58 7.71 0.08 5.48
C GLY A 58 6.25 0.16 5.05
N PRO A 59 5.56 1.31 5.23
CA PRO A 59 4.13 1.42 4.88
C PRO A 59 3.90 1.52 3.38
N GLU A 60 2.79 0.95 2.90
CA GLU A 60 2.45 0.88 1.47
C GLU A 60 2.08 2.25 0.88
N GLN A 61 1.38 3.09 1.65
CA GLN A 61 0.84 4.35 1.13
C GLN A 61 1.92 5.29 0.59
N PRO A 62 3.03 5.59 1.29
CA PRO A 62 4.09 6.43 0.75
C PRO A 62 4.73 5.86 -0.53
N LEU A 63 4.81 4.53 -0.65
CA LEU A 63 5.31 3.86 -1.86
C LEU A 63 4.38 4.08 -3.05
N VAL A 64 3.07 3.88 -2.84
CA VAL A 64 2.04 4.12 -3.85
C VAL A 64 1.97 5.59 -4.26
N ASP A 65 2.19 6.50 -3.32
CA ASP A 65 2.23 7.95 -3.57
C ASP A 65 3.52 8.36 -4.29
N GLY A 66 4.59 7.54 -4.24
CA GLY A 66 5.80 7.70 -5.05
C GLY A 66 6.99 8.31 -4.33
N ILE A 67 7.15 8.05 -3.03
CA ILE A 67 8.29 8.56 -2.24
C ILE A 67 9.65 8.15 -2.83
N VAL A 68 9.75 6.93 -3.38
CA VAL A 68 11.00 6.44 -3.99
C VAL A 68 11.34 7.24 -5.25
N ASP A 69 10.35 7.58 -6.07
CA ASP A 69 10.53 8.42 -7.25
C ASP A 69 10.87 9.86 -6.85
N PHE A 70 10.25 10.37 -5.77
CA PHE A 70 10.57 11.69 -5.23
C PHE A 70 12.06 11.78 -4.84
N PHE A 71 12.57 10.79 -4.09
CA PHE A 71 13.99 10.75 -3.69
C PHE A 71 14.93 10.67 -4.90
N LYS A 72 14.61 9.81 -5.87
CA LYS A 72 15.47 9.61 -7.07
C LYS A 72 15.54 10.85 -7.97
N ASN A 73 14.48 11.66 -7.99
CA ASN A 73 14.39 12.85 -8.85
C ASN A 73 14.85 14.13 -8.16
N ASP A 74 15.11 14.11 -6.84
CA ASP A 74 15.57 15.27 -6.09
C ASP A 74 17.09 15.31 -6.01
N GLU A 75 17.71 16.43 -6.38
CA GLU A 75 19.16 16.59 -6.45
C GLU A 75 19.87 16.41 -5.10
N GLU A 76 19.22 16.75 -3.99
CA GLU A 76 19.79 16.62 -2.65
C GLU A 76 19.60 15.22 -2.06
N LEU A 77 18.57 14.48 -2.51
CA LEU A 77 18.23 13.15 -2.01
C LEU A 77 18.73 11.99 -2.87
N LYS A 78 19.05 12.22 -4.13
CA LYS A 78 19.38 11.16 -5.11
C LYS A 78 20.51 10.22 -4.71
N ASN A 79 21.41 10.66 -3.81
CA ASN A 79 22.52 9.86 -3.29
C ASN A 79 22.18 9.12 -2.00
N ILE A 80 21.03 9.41 -1.37
CA ILE A 80 20.56 8.73 -0.18
C ILE A 80 19.95 7.39 -0.60
N LYS A 81 20.36 6.32 0.06
CA LYS A 81 19.83 4.97 -0.21
C LYS A 81 18.39 4.92 0.23
N ILE A 82 17.46 4.61 -0.69
CA ILE A 82 16.05 4.38 -0.35
C ILE A 82 15.64 2.95 -0.73
N ILE A 83 15.08 2.23 0.22
CA ILE A 83 14.62 0.84 0.06
C ILE A 83 13.10 0.83 -0.07
N GLY A 84 12.62 0.34 -1.19
CA GLY A 84 11.22 0.21 -1.54
C GLY A 84 11.03 0.19 -3.07
N PRO A 85 9.89 -0.30 -3.56
CA PRO A 85 9.54 -0.21 -4.97
C PRO A 85 9.27 1.25 -5.37
N ASP A 86 9.51 1.57 -6.62
CA ASP A 86 9.03 2.82 -7.22
C ASP A 86 7.48 2.83 -7.29
N LYS A 87 6.91 3.98 -7.64
CA LYS A 87 5.46 4.17 -7.74
C LYS A 87 4.79 3.14 -8.64
N LYS A 88 5.44 2.76 -9.74
CA LYS A 88 4.90 1.76 -10.68
C LYS A 88 4.93 0.36 -10.07
N GLY A 89 6.01 -0.04 -9.42
CA GLY A 89 6.10 -1.32 -8.71
C GLY A 89 5.13 -1.41 -7.55
N ALA A 90 4.96 -0.31 -6.79
CA ALA A 90 4.02 -0.24 -5.68
C ALA A 90 2.55 -0.42 -6.08
N GLN A 91 2.19 -0.23 -7.37
CA GLN A 91 0.84 -0.50 -7.87
C GLN A 91 0.43 -1.96 -7.73
N LEU A 92 1.36 -2.91 -7.67
CA LEU A 92 1.03 -4.32 -7.43
C LEU A 92 0.32 -4.54 -6.07
N GLU A 93 0.59 -3.68 -5.09
CA GLU A 93 -0.12 -3.66 -3.81
C GLU A 93 -1.23 -2.59 -3.79
N GLY A 94 -0.96 -1.44 -4.40
CA GLY A 94 -1.86 -0.27 -4.37
C GLY A 94 -3.14 -0.40 -5.20
N SER A 95 -3.17 -1.31 -6.20
CA SER A 95 -4.34 -1.54 -7.05
C SER A 95 -4.51 -3.02 -7.34
N LYS A 96 -5.62 -3.59 -6.89
CA LYS A 96 -5.98 -5.00 -7.15
C LYS A 96 -6.23 -5.24 -8.63
N ALA A 97 -6.85 -4.29 -9.33
CA ALA A 97 -7.08 -4.35 -10.76
C ALA A 97 -5.75 -4.37 -11.54
N PHE A 98 -4.79 -3.52 -11.14
CA PHE A 98 -3.45 -3.53 -11.74
C PHE A 98 -2.73 -4.85 -11.49
N ALA A 99 -2.75 -5.36 -10.25
CA ALA A 99 -2.15 -6.65 -9.91
C ALA A 99 -2.78 -7.80 -10.70
N LYS A 100 -4.10 -7.81 -10.87
CA LYS A 100 -4.82 -8.81 -11.67
C LYS A 100 -4.43 -8.77 -13.13
N ALA A 101 -4.40 -7.59 -13.75
CA ALA A 101 -3.96 -7.42 -15.12
C ALA A 101 -2.49 -7.83 -15.33
N PHE A 102 -1.63 -7.55 -14.34
CA PHE A 102 -0.25 -8.02 -14.34
C PHE A 102 -0.16 -9.55 -14.29
N MET A 103 -0.90 -10.18 -13.37
CA MET A 103 -0.91 -11.65 -13.24
C MET A 103 -1.42 -12.33 -14.52
N GLU A 104 -2.48 -11.79 -15.11
CA GLU A 104 -3.02 -12.29 -16.40
C GLU A 104 -1.99 -12.19 -17.52
N LYS A 105 -1.36 -11.00 -17.66
CA LYS A 105 -0.33 -10.75 -18.69
C LYS A 105 0.85 -11.72 -18.61
N TYR A 106 1.25 -12.09 -17.40
CA TYR A 106 2.42 -12.94 -17.17
C TYR A 106 2.07 -14.40 -16.81
N ASN A 107 0.81 -14.80 -16.98
CA ASN A 107 0.31 -16.15 -16.70
C ASN A 107 0.57 -16.58 -15.24
N VAL A 108 0.51 -15.66 -14.29
CA VAL A 108 0.58 -15.97 -12.86
C VAL A 108 -0.76 -16.52 -12.41
N PRO A 109 -0.84 -17.73 -11.84
CA PRO A 109 -2.10 -18.33 -11.40
C PRO A 109 -2.81 -17.43 -10.36
N THR A 110 -4.07 -17.12 -10.62
CA THR A 110 -4.91 -16.33 -9.73
C THR A 110 -6.39 -16.63 -9.96
N ALA A 111 -7.25 -16.36 -8.99
CA ALA A 111 -8.69 -16.47 -9.18
C ALA A 111 -9.19 -15.52 -10.27
N SER A 112 -10.22 -15.92 -11.00
CA SER A 112 -10.92 -15.03 -11.95
C SER A 112 -11.46 -13.80 -11.21
N CYS A 113 -11.52 -12.68 -11.91
CA CYS A 113 -12.09 -11.45 -11.38
C CYS A 113 -12.77 -10.65 -12.49
N PHE A 114 -13.62 -9.72 -12.09
CA PHE A 114 -14.22 -8.74 -12.96
C PHE A 114 -14.14 -7.39 -12.26
N THR A 115 -13.53 -6.41 -12.90
CA THR A 115 -13.37 -5.07 -12.29
C THR A 115 -14.58 -4.22 -12.65
N VAL A 116 -15.26 -3.71 -11.62
CA VAL A 116 -16.46 -2.90 -11.73
C VAL A 116 -16.17 -1.47 -11.32
N THR A 117 -16.68 -0.54 -12.11
CA THR A 117 -16.69 0.90 -11.86
C THR A 117 -18.13 1.42 -12.01
N ALA A 118 -18.37 2.67 -11.69
CA ALA A 118 -19.68 3.28 -11.94
C ALA A 118 -20.11 3.21 -13.43
N ALA A 119 -19.14 3.19 -14.36
CA ALA A 119 -19.42 3.18 -15.79
C ALA A 119 -19.93 1.83 -16.33
N ASN A 120 -19.56 0.72 -15.68
CA ASN A 120 -19.93 -0.65 -16.08
C ASN A 120 -20.65 -1.43 -14.96
N LEU A 121 -21.38 -0.71 -14.09
CA LEU A 121 -22.09 -1.31 -12.96
C LEU A 121 -23.06 -2.43 -13.40
N GLU A 122 -23.84 -2.21 -14.46
CA GLU A 122 -24.81 -3.19 -14.94
C GLU A 122 -24.14 -4.50 -15.39
N GLU A 123 -22.98 -4.41 -16.05
CA GLU A 123 -22.17 -5.57 -16.41
C GLU A 123 -21.65 -6.30 -15.17
N GLY A 124 -21.24 -5.55 -14.14
CA GLY A 124 -20.82 -6.09 -12.85
C GLY A 124 -21.95 -6.84 -12.13
N LEU A 125 -23.16 -6.27 -12.10
CA LEU A 125 -24.34 -6.91 -11.54
C LEU A 125 -24.70 -8.21 -12.29
N GLN A 126 -24.59 -8.20 -13.61
CA GLN A 126 -24.80 -9.37 -14.45
C GLN A 126 -23.70 -10.42 -14.20
N TYR A 127 -22.45 -10.01 -14.10
CA TYR A 127 -21.33 -10.92 -13.79
C TYR A 127 -21.58 -11.67 -12.47
N LEU A 128 -22.05 -11.01 -11.42
CA LEU A 128 -22.39 -11.66 -10.15
C LEU A 128 -23.41 -12.79 -10.33
N THR A 129 -24.38 -12.68 -11.24
CA THR A 129 -25.36 -13.74 -11.49
C THR A 129 -24.75 -14.99 -12.10
N THR A 130 -23.59 -14.91 -12.72
CA THR A 130 -22.86 -16.03 -13.31
C THR A 130 -21.95 -16.73 -12.31
N GLN A 131 -21.72 -16.13 -11.13
CA GLN A 131 -20.84 -16.67 -10.11
C GLN A 131 -21.62 -17.49 -9.07
N LYS A 132 -20.88 -18.24 -8.25
CA LYS A 132 -21.44 -18.99 -7.11
C LYS A 132 -20.93 -18.39 -5.81
N ALA A 133 -21.79 -18.41 -4.78
CA ALA A 133 -21.39 -18.02 -3.43
C ALA A 133 -20.20 -18.88 -2.91
N PRO A 134 -19.34 -18.32 -2.03
CA PRO A 134 -19.41 -16.95 -1.55
C PRO A 134 -18.93 -15.93 -2.59
N TYR A 135 -19.63 -14.79 -2.67
CA TYR A 135 -19.23 -13.64 -3.49
C TYR A 135 -18.18 -12.84 -2.73
N VAL A 136 -17.09 -12.47 -3.38
CA VAL A 136 -16.01 -11.70 -2.76
C VAL A 136 -15.86 -10.37 -3.48
N LEU A 137 -16.29 -9.28 -2.83
CA LEU A 137 -16.16 -7.92 -3.32
C LEU A 137 -14.94 -7.28 -2.67
N LYS A 138 -14.10 -6.62 -3.46
CA LYS A 138 -12.87 -6.00 -2.97
C LYS A 138 -12.73 -4.58 -3.50
N ALA A 139 -12.66 -3.58 -2.63
CA ALA A 139 -12.24 -2.24 -3.02
C ALA A 139 -10.84 -2.30 -3.64
N ASP A 140 -10.64 -1.61 -4.77
CA ASP A 140 -9.39 -1.68 -5.54
C ASP A 140 -8.20 -1.10 -4.78
N GLY A 141 -8.39 0.08 -4.17
CA GLY A 141 -7.33 0.79 -3.46
C GLY A 141 -7.01 0.25 -2.07
N LEU A 142 -6.05 0.92 -1.42
CA LEU A 142 -5.69 0.65 -0.02
C LEU A 142 -6.87 1.04 0.90
N ALA A 143 -7.38 0.08 1.65
CA ALA A 143 -8.53 0.25 2.55
C ALA A 143 -8.24 -0.28 3.98
N ALA A 144 -6.97 -0.32 4.38
CA ALA A 144 -6.50 -0.75 5.70
C ALA A 144 -7.14 -2.09 6.17
N GLY A 145 -7.25 -3.05 5.26
CA GLY A 145 -7.83 -4.37 5.53
C GLY A 145 -9.38 -4.40 5.59
N LYS A 146 -10.06 -3.27 5.44
CA LYS A 146 -11.53 -3.18 5.57
C LYS A 146 -12.29 -3.28 4.25
N GLY A 147 -11.59 -3.19 3.12
CA GLY A 147 -12.19 -3.13 1.78
C GLY A 147 -12.56 -4.48 1.16
N VAL A 148 -12.74 -5.54 1.94
CA VAL A 148 -13.10 -6.88 1.44
C VAL A 148 -14.39 -7.35 2.12
N LEU A 149 -15.39 -7.72 1.31
CA LEU A 149 -16.64 -8.29 1.75
C LEU A 149 -16.78 -9.70 1.20
N ILE A 150 -17.20 -10.64 2.04
CA ILE A 150 -17.49 -12.03 1.69
C ILE A 150 -18.97 -12.25 1.98
N ILE A 151 -19.75 -12.59 0.95
CA ILE A 151 -21.21 -12.52 0.98
C ILE A 151 -21.77 -13.81 0.37
N ASP A 152 -22.76 -14.40 1.01
CA ASP A 152 -23.39 -15.65 0.57
C ASP A 152 -24.67 -15.44 -0.26
N SER A 153 -25.27 -14.26 -0.20
CA SER A 153 -26.49 -13.91 -0.93
C SER A 153 -26.17 -13.08 -2.19
N LEU A 154 -26.72 -13.46 -3.34
CA LEU A 154 -26.59 -12.69 -4.56
C LEU A 154 -27.20 -11.30 -4.43
N GLU A 155 -28.40 -11.19 -3.83
CA GLU A 155 -29.08 -9.91 -3.63
C GLU A 155 -28.26 -8.97 -2.75
N GLU A 156 -27.70 -9.48 -1.66
CA GLU A 156 -26.82 -8.71 -0.78
C GLU A 156 -25.54 -8.30 -1.51
N ALA A 157 -24.91 -9.20 -2.28
CA ALA A 157 -23.71 -8.87 -3.05
C ALA A 157 -23.95 -7.76 -4.09
N GLN A 158 -25.11 -7.78 -4.75
CA GLN A 158 -25.49 -6.74 -5.71
C GLN A 158 -25.72 -5.39 -5.02
N ASN A 159 -26.35 -5.36 -3.84
CA ASN A 159 -26.55 -4.14 -3.07
C ASN A 159 -25.22 -3.60 -2.53
N GLU A 160 -24.37 -4.46 -1.97
CA GLU A 160 -23.07 -4.08 -1.47
C GLU A 160 -22.12 -3.57 -2.58
N LEU A 161 -22.19 -4.13 -3.79
CA LEU A 161 -21.43 -3.61 -4.94
C LEU A 161 -21.81 -2.16 -5.26
N LYS A 162 -23.11 -1.82 -5.24
CA LYS A 162 -23.61 -0.46 -5.45
C LYS A 162 -23.13 0.48 -4.34
N ASP A 163 -23.23 0.04 -3.08
CA ASP A 163 -22.82 0.83 -1.92
C ASP A 163 -21.31 1.09 -1.92
N MET A 164 -20.51 0.08 -2.27
CA MET A 164 -19.06 0.24 -2.40
C MET A 164 -18.74 1.31 -3.45
N LEU A 165 -19.31 1.21 -4.65
CA LEU A 165 -19.08 2.18 -5.73
C LEU A 165 -19.63 3.58 -5.40
N SER A 166 -20.60 3.68 -4.48
CA SER A 166 -21.09 4.96 -3.94
C SER A 166 -20.18 5.60 -2.90
N GLY A 167 -19.03 4.97 -2.60
CA GLY A 167 -18.00 5.54 -1.73
C GLY A 167 -17.96 4.97 -0.31
N LYS A 168 -18.53 3.79 -0.06
CA LYS A 168 -18.48 3.12 1.26
C LYS A 168 -17.08 3.04 1.86
N PHE A 169 -16.04 2.91 1.03
CA PHE A 169 -14.63 2.90 1.43
C PHE A 169 -13.85 4.09 0.85
N GLY A 170 -14.51 5.23 0.66
CA GLY A 170 -13.91 6.43 0.08
C GLY A 170 -13.40 6.19 -1.35
N SER A 171 -12.29 6.84 -1.71
CA SER A 171 -11.70 6.72 -3.05
C SER A 171 -11.19 5.30 -3.36
N ALA A 172 -10.91 4.47 -2.34
CA ALA A 172 -10.47 3.10 -2.55
C ALA A 172 -11.52 2.24 -3.27
N SER A 173 -12.82 2.55 -3.14
CA SER A 173 -13.92 1.84 -3.78
C SER A 173 -14.45 2.48 -5.07
N ALA A 174 -13.70 3.39 -5.69
CA ALA A 174 -14.01 3.86 -7.05
C ALA A 174 -13.97 2.73 -8.10
N LYS A 175 -13.33 1.62 -7.74
CA LYS A 175 -13.35 0.32 -8.44
C LYS A 175 -13.53 -0.81 -7.41
N VAL A 176 -14.24 -1.82 -7.79
CA VAL A 176 -14.48 -3.04 -7.01
C VAL A 176 -14.18 -4.27 -7.84
#